data_1d9d81dd472b3b345b91fca2836ccfad
#
_entry.id   1d9d81dd472b3b345b91fca2836ccfad
#
_cell.length_a   1.000
_cell.length_b   1.000
_cell.length_c   1.000
_cell.angle_alpha   90.00
_cell.angle_beta   90.00
_cell.angle_gamma   90.00
#
_symmetry.space_group_name_H-M   'P 1'
#
loop_
_entity.id
_entity.type
_entity.pdbx_description
1 polymer ?
#
loop_
_entity_poly.entity_id
_entity_poly.type
_entity_poly.pdbx_seq_one_letter_code
_entity_poly.pdbx_strand_id
1 'polypeptide(L)'
;MKRNLLSLAVAASAAGVAGVSTAQMYINSEGTGEALVFPFYSAQNGNDTSIHIVNTTADFKAVKVRMLEGTESLETLSFNLYMSPQDHFSFAITADGEGAKLITNDTSCTVPAITGPVSFTDLMWADE
;
A
#
# COMPACT_ATOMS: atom_id res chain seq x y z
N MET A 1 -48.35 -24.21 -30.59
CA MET A 1 -46.88 -24.38 -30.72
C MET A 1 -46.05 -23.10 -30.80
N LYS A 2 -46.62 -21.89 -30.95
CA LYS A 2 -45.84 -20.63 -31.05
C LYS A 2 -45.45 -19.98 -29.70
N ARG A 3 -46.06 -20.38 -28.60
CA ARG A 3 -45.83 -19.78 -27.28
C ARG A 3 -44.59 -20.31 -26.56
N ASN A 4 -44.12 -21.51 -26.90
CA ASN A 4 -42.99 -22.17 -26.25
C ASN A 4 -41.61 -21.76 -26.82
N LEU A 5 -41.60 -21.20 -28.03
CA LEU A 5 -40.37 -20.70 -28.66
C LEU A 5 -39.93 -19.33 -28.08
N LEU A 6 -40.88 -18.50 -27.64
CA LEU A 6 -40.57 -17.20 -27.03
C LEU A 6 -39.98 -17.36 -25.61
N SER A 7 -40.48 -18.33 -24.85
CA SER A 7 -39.95 -18.61 -23.51
C SER A 7 -38.55 -19.23 -23.55
N LEU A 8 -38.22 -20.01 -24.59
CA LEU A 8 -36.90 -20.59 -24.78
C LEU A 8 -35.86 -19.50 -25.18
N ALA A 9 -36.27 -18.52 -25.99
CA ALA A 9 -35.40 -17.43 -26.42
C ALA A 9 -35.04 -16.47 -25.25
N VAL A 10 -35.97 -16.23 -24.32
CA VAL A 10 -35.73 -15.42 -23.13
C VAL A 10 -34.82 -16.14 -22.12
N ALA A 11 -34.96 -17.45 -21.97
CA ALA A 11 -34.06 -18.24 -21.11
C ALA A 11 -32.62 -18.30 -21.64
N ALA A 12 -32.43 -18.36 -22.96
CA ALA A 12 -31.11 -18.38 -23.58
C ALA A 12 -30.39 -17.02 -23.51
N SER A 13 -31.14 -15.89 -23.50
CA SER A 13 -30.51 -14.55 -23.36
C SER A 13 -30.11 -14.22 -21.92
N ALA A 14 -30.72 -14.83 -20.92
CA ALA A 14 -30.34 -14.63 -19.51
C ALA A 14 -29.10 -15.43 -19.09
N ALA A 15 -28.79 -16.53 -19.81
CA ALA A 15 -27.59 -17.36 -19.52
C ALA A 15 -26.27 -16.77 -20.09
N GLY A 16 -26.35 -15.77 -20.97
CA GLY A 16 -25.17 -15.22 -21.67
C GLY A 16 -24.48 -14.05 -20.97
N VAL A 17 -24.94 -13.59 -19.81
CA VAL A 17 -24.43 -12.37 -19.14
C VAL A 17 -23.81 -12.68 -17.75
N ALA A 18 -23.57 -13.93 -17.42
CA ALA A 18 -22.71 -14.26 -16.31
C ALA A 18 -21.25 -14.05 -16.73
N GLY A 19 -20.86 -12.80 -16.93
CA GLY A 19 -19.47 -12.42 -17.02
C GLY A 19 -18.80 -12.86 -15.71
N VAL A 20 -17.94 -13.84 -15.77
CA VAL A 20 -17.03 -14.17 -14.67
C VAL A 20 -16.15 -12.95 -14.43
N SER A 21 -16.53 -12.10 -13.47
CA SER A 21 -15.63 -11.07 -12.98
C SER A 21 -14.49 -11.78 -12.24
N THR A 22 -13.39 -12.01 -12.92
CA THR A 22 -12.16 -12.47 -12.28
C THR A 22 -11.50 -11.27 -11.61
N ALA A 23 -12.03 -10.83 -10.48
CA ALA A 23 -11.30 -9.97 -9.56
C ALA A 23 -10.28 -10.84 -8.82
N GLN A 24 -9.23 -11.24 -9.51
CA GLN A 24 -8.11 -11.95 -8.92
C GLN A 24 -7.06 -10.94 -8.48
N MET A 25 -6.77 -10.92 -7.18
CA MET A 25 -5.55 -10.30 -6.69
C MET A 25 -4.37 -11.18 -7.13
N TYR A 26 -3.53 -10.66 -8.01
CA TYR A 26 -2.34 -11.35 -8.47
C TYR A 26 -1.13 -10.91 -7.64
N ILE A 27 -0.42 -11.87 -7.06
CA ILE A 27 0.85 -11.62 -6.37
C ILE A 27 1.96 -11.76 -7.39
N ASN A 28 2.68 -10.67 -7.65
CA ASN A 28 3.83 -10.68 -8.54
C ASN A 28 5.09 -11.10 -7.79
N SER A 29 5.70 -12.21 -8.21
CA SER A 29 6.93 -12.74 -7.62
C SER A 29 8.18 -11.86 -7.89
N GLU A 30 8.11 -10.92 -8.83
CA GLU A 30 9.20 -10.00 -9.18
C GLU A 30 9.23 -8.74 -8.30
N GLY A 31 8.31 -8.62 -7.34
CA GLY A 31 8.26 -7.51 -6.40
C GLY A 31 7.79 -6.18 -7.00
N THR A 32 7.12 -6.22 -8.16
CA THR A 32 6.50 -5.05 -8.77
C THR A 32 4.98 -5.12 -8.68
N GLY A 33 4.30 -3.99 -8.50
CA GLY A 33 2.84 -3.95 -8.41
C GLY A 33 2.31 -2.56 -8.09
N GLU A 34 1.00 -2.43 -8.10
CA GLU A 34 0.28 -1.21 -7.67
C GLU A 34 0.11 -1.13 -6.16
N ALA A 35 0.24 -2.27 -5.46
CA ALA A 35 0.26 -2.36 -4.01
C ALA A 35 1.47 -3.19 -3.58
N LEU A 36 2.28 -2.64 -2.68
CA LEU A 36 3.43 -3.30 -2.07
C LEU A 36 3.15 -3.50 -0.59
N VAL A 37 3.28 -4.72 -0.10
CA VAL A 37 3.10 -5.06 1.31
C VAL A 37 4.43 -5.51 1.89
N PHE A 38 4.90 -4.78 2.89
CA PHE A 38 6.04 -5.16 3.71
C PHE A 38 5.47 -5.81 4.99
N PRO A 39 5.58 -7.12 5.16
CA PRO A 39 4.83 -7.86 6.18
C PRO A 39 5.31 -7.56 7.60
N PHE A 40 6.49 -6.97 7.74
CA PHE A 40 7.08 -6.71 9.06
C PHE A 40 8.09 -5.57 9.00
N TYR A 41 8.10 -4.73 10.04
CA TYR A 41 9.19 -3.82 10.37
C TYR A 41 9.42 -3.80 11.88
N SER A 42 10.62 -3.46 12.31
CA SER A 42 10.97 -3.33 13.71
C SER A 42 11.95 -2.18 13.90
N ALA A 43 11.78 -1.45 14.99
CA ALA A 43 12.68 -0.38 15.44
C ALA A 43 13.13 -0.60 16.90
N GLN A 44 12.77 -1.72 17.52
CA GLN A 44 13.03 -1.98 18.93
C GLN A 44 14.19 -2.97 19.11
N ASN A 45 14.76 -2.99 20.33
CA ASN A 45 15.85 -3.91 20.70
C ASN A 45 17.11 -3.78 19.83
N GLY A 46 17.42 -2.58 19.35
CA GLY A 46 18.59 -2.33 18.50
C GLY A 46 18.39 -2.74 17.04
N ASN A 47 17.17 -3.01 16.62
CA ASN A 47 16.86 -3.23 15.21
C ASN A 47 16.51 -1.90 14.52
N ASP A 48 16.90 -1.81 13.26
CA ASP A 48 16.47 -0.77 12.33
C ASP A 48 15.92 -1.44 11.08
N THR A 49 14.91 -0.83 10.47
CA THR A 49 14.34 -1.32 9.21
C THR A 49 14.57 -0.30 8.12
N SER A 50 15.28 -0.67 7.06
CA SER A 50 15.46 0.15 5.86
C SER A 50 14.50 -0.29 4.77
N ILE A 51 13.84 0.66 4.14
CA ILE A 51 12.86 0.44 3.08
C ILE A 51 13.27 1.27 1.86
N HIS A 52 13.22 0.63 0.69
CA HIS A 52 13.51 1.24 -0.60
C HIS A 52 12.32 1.02 -1.53
N ILE A 53 11.81 2.09 -2.11
CA ILE A 53 10.73 2.08 -3.08
C ILE A 53 11.28 2.63 -4.39
N VAL A 54 11.04 1.94 -5.49
CA VAL A 54 11.54 2.32 -6.81
C VAL A 54 10.38 2.45 -7.79
N ASN A 55 10.30 3.57 -8.47
CA ASN A 55 9.44 3.74 -9.64
C ASN A 55 10.17 3.20 -10.87
N THR A 56 9.85 1.98 -11.28
CA THR A 56 10.49 1.33 -12.45
C THR A 56 9.88 1.75 -13.79
N THR A 57 8.94 2.70 -13.79
CA THR A 57 8.22 3.13 -15.00
C THR A 57 8.75 4.46 -15.53
N ALA A 58 8.40 4.79 -16.77
CA ALA A 58 8.68 6.08 -17.40
C ALA A 58 7.63 7.16 -17.04
N ASP A 59 6.70 6.87 -16.12
CA ASP A 59 5.63 7.77 -15.72
C ASP A 59 5.82 8.25 -14.27
N PHE A 60 5.27 9.41 -13.95
CA PHE A 60 5.16 9.87 -12.56
C PHE A 60 4.22 8.96 -11.76
N LYS A 61 4.57 8.68 -10.51
CA LYS A 61 3.75 7.88 -9.60
C LYS A 61 3.44 8.65 -8.31
N ALA A 62 2.19 8.52 -7.88
CA ALA A 62 1.78 8.93 -6.54
C ALA A 62 1.57 7.66 -5.71
N VAL A 63 2.29 7.55 -4.61
CA VAL A 63 2.28 6.39 -3.73
C VAL A 63 1.79 6.81 -2.35
N LYS A 64 0.78 6.14 -1.82
CA LYS A 64 0.37 6.28 -0.42
C LYS A 64 1.19 5.30 0.41
N VAL A 65 2.03 5.81 1.29
CA VAL A 65 2.75 5.01 2.28
C VAL A 65 1.96 5.01 3.58
N ARG A 66 1.81 3.83 4.18
CA ARG A 66 1.12 3.65 5.47
C ARG A 66 1.95 2.73 6.36
N MET A 67 2.18 3.16 7.59
CA MET A 67 2.76 2.37 8.66
C MET A 67 1.64 1.92 9.58
N LEU A 68 1.56 0.62 9.80
CA LEU A 68 0.57 0.02 10.69
C LEU A 68 1.29 -0.57 11.90
N GLU A 69 0.72 -0.39 13.09
CA GLU A 69 1.24 -1.04 14.29
C GLU A 69 0.90 -2.55 14.29
N GLY A 70 1.60 -3.33 15.13
CA GLY A 70 1.57 -4.78 15.08
C GLY A 70 0.44 -5.46 15.85
N THR A 71 -0.33 -4.73 16.66
CA THR A 71 -1.35 -5.31 17.55
C THR A 71 -2.72 -5.36 16.89
N GLU A 72 -3.20 -4.22 16.39
CA GLU A 72 -4.53 -4.06 15.82
C GLU A 72 -4.51 -3.57 14.37
N SER A 73 -3.30 -3.39 13.81
CA SER A 73 -3.08 -2.87 12.46
C SER A 73 -3.62 -1.44 12.27
N LEU A 74 -3.59 -0.64 13.33
CA LEU A 74 -3.95 0.77 13.25
C LEU A 74 -2.86 1.58 12.54
N GLU A 75 -3.26 2.60 11.80
CA GLU A 75 -2.33 3.47 11.10
C GLU A 75 -1.66 4.44 12.06
N THR A 76 -0.35 4.31 12.23
CA THR A 76 0.46 5.16 13.12
C THR A 76 1.16 6.30 12.38
N LEU A 77 1.44 6.12 11.11
CA LEU A 77 2.02 7.13 10.23
C LEU A 77 1.57 6.91 8.79
N SER A 78 1.22 7.98 8.09
CA SER A 78 1.03 7.91 6.65
C SER A 78 1.43 9.20 5.95
N PHE A 79 1.85 9.07 4.70
CA PHE A 79 2.16 10.19 3.82
C PHE A 79 1.97 9.80 2.36
N ASN A 80 1.83 10.79 1.51
CA ASN A 80 1.86 10.61 0.06
C ASN A 80 3.27 10.92 -0.45
N LEU A 81 3.79 10.06 -1.29
CA LEU A 81 5.07 10.18 -1.95
C LEU A 81 4.84 10.38 -3.45
N TYR A 82 5.47 11.37 -4.03
CA TYR A 82 5.41 11.65 -5.47
C TYR A 82 6.77 11.40 -6.09
N MET A 83 6.82 10.41 -6.96
CA MET A 83 8.04 9.92 -7.57
C MET A 83 8.09 10.29 -9.05
N SER A 84 9.21 10.81 -9.49
CA SER A 84 9.52 11.03 -10.91
C SER A 84 9.70 9.68 -11.65
N PRO A 85 9.71 9.69 -12.99
CA PRO A 85 10.09 8.51 -13.75
C PRO A 85 11.46 7.97 -13.33
N GLN A 86 11.57 6.64 -13.14
CA GLN A 86 12.81 5.95 -12.76
C GLN A 86 13.42 6.44 -11.42
N ASP A 87 12.62 7.03 -10.57
CA ASP A 87 13.01 7.58 -9.28
C ASP A 87 13.03 6.51 -8.18
N HIS A 88 13.72 6.78 -7.09
CA HIS A 88 13.72 5.93 -5.90
C HIS A 88 13.53 6.77 -4.65
N PHE A 89 12.92 6.20 -3.65
CA PHE A 89 12.76 6.79 -2.32
C PHE A 89 13.24 5.81 -1.26
N SER A 90 14.10 6.29 -0.37
CA SER A 90 14.71 5.46 0.67
C SER A 90 14.51 6.09 2.03
N PHE A 91 14.09 5.30 3.00
CA PHE A 91 13.96 5.73 4.39
C PHE A 91 14.28 4.58 5.35
N ALA A 92 14.58 4.94 6.58
CA ALA A 92 14.76 3.98 7.66
C ALA A 92 13.77 4.25 8.78
N ILE A 93 13.39 3.19 9.48
CA ILE A 93 12.61 3.22 10.71
C ILE A 93 13.55 2.82 11.83
N THR A 94 13.72 3.69 12.82
CA THR A 94 14.61 3.47 13.96
C THR A 94 13.89 3.74 15.27
N ALA A 95 14.44 3.32 16.39
CA ALA A 95 13.86 3.53 17.71
C ALA A 95 13.79 5.03 18.07
N ASP A 96 12.72 5.42 18.75
CA ASP A 96 12.52 6.73 19.34
C ASP A 96 11.80 6.61 20.70
N GLY A 97 12.58 6.36 21.75
CA GLY A 97 12.03 6.00 23.05
C GLY A 97 11.27 4.66 22.98
N GLU A 98 10.02 4.67 23.40
CA GLU A 98 9.13 3.50 23.30
C GLU A 98 8.47 3.38 21.92
N GLY A 99 8.51 4.43 21.10
CA GLY A 99 8.00 4.46 19.73
C GLY A 99 9.08 4.25 18.68
N ALA A 100 8.82 4.78 17.49
CA ALA A 100 9.71 4.73 16.34
C ALA A 100 9.75 6.09 15.64
N LYS A 101 10.76 6.30 14.81
CA LYS A 101 10.83 7.44 13.90
C LYS A 101 11.26 7.01 12.51
N LEU A 102 10.67 7.67 11.53
CA LEU A 102 11.10 7.61 10.16
C LEU A 102 12.20 8.66 9.93
N ILE A 103 13.29 8.25 9.33
CA ILE A 103 14.37 9.13 8.88
C ILE A 103 14.66 8.91 7.41
N THR A 104 14.85 10.00 6.69
CA THR A 104 15.25 9.99 5.28
C THR A 104 16.14 11.19 4.99
N ASN A 105 17.09 11.00 4.06
CA ASN A 105 17.85 12.06 3.44
C ASN A 105 17.40 12.29 1.98
N ASP A 106 16.37 11.58 1.56
CA ASP A 106 15.80 11.70 0.23
C ASP A 106 15.01 13.01 0.10
N THR A 107 15.13 13.66 -1.03
CA THR A 107 14.48 14.95 -1.32
C THR A 107 13.24 14.83 -2.19
N SER A 108 12.76 13.62 -2.43
CA SER A 108 11.52 13.38 -3.16
C SER A 108 10.34 14.08 -2.49
N CYS A 109 9.38 14.52 -3.30
CA CYS A 109 8.23 15.27 -2.81
C CYS A 109 7.30 14.38 -1.96
N THR A 110 7.07 14.80 -0.72
CA THR A 110 6.11 14.12 0.19
C THR A 110 5.05 15.08 0.70
N VAL A 111 3.87 14.56 1.02
CA VAL A 111 2.78 15.33 1.64
C VAL A 111 2.18 14.50 2.79
N PRO A 112 2.30 14.97 4.05
CA PRO A 112 3.06 16.14 4.52
C PRO A 112 4.54 16.10 4.12
N ALA A 113 5.17 17.27 4.00
CA ALA A 113 6.59 17.35 3.67
C ALA A 113 7.44 16.77 4.83
N ILE A 114 8.29 15.80 4.50
CA ILE A 114 9.24 15.20 5.43
C ILE A 114 10.57 15.94 5.29
N THR A 115 10.85 16.85 6.23
CA THR A 115 12.06 17.69 6.23
C THR A 115 13.04 17.31 7.34
N GLY A 116 12.75 16.25 8.08
CA GLY A 116 13.53 15.74 9.20
C GLY A 116 12.92 14.46 9.76
N PRO A 117 13.41 13.95 10.89
CA PRO A 117 12.85 12.79 11.56
C PRO A 117 11.37 12.99 11.90
N VAL A 118 10.54 11.98 11.61
CA VAL A 118 9.10 11.97 11.92
C VAL A 118 8.84 10.85 12.93
N SER A 119 8.58 11.22 14.17
CA SER A 119 8.26 10.27 15.25
C SER A 119 6.82 9.78 15.12
N PHE A 120 6.60 8.51 15.45
CA PHE A 120 5.28 7.88 15.50
C PHE A 120 5.27 6.77 16.57
N THR A 121 4.09 6.47 17.09
CA THR A 121 3.91 5.49 18.17
C THR A 121 2.53 4.84 18.05
N ASP A 122 2.39 3.65 18.57
CA ASP A 122 1.12 2.96 18.78
C ASP A 122 0.34 3.51 19.98
N LEU A 123 1.01 4.19 20.90
CA LEU A 123 0.41 4.74 22.12
C LEU A 123 -0.65 5.82 21.87
N MET A 124 -0.79 6.33 20.67
CA MET A 124 -1.85 7.30 20.33
C MET A 124 -3.26 6.72 20.49
N TRP A 125 -3.40 5.40 20.61
CA TRP A 125 -4.67 4.69 20.71
C TRP A 125 -4.85 3.95 22.04
N ALA A 126 -3.85 4.01 22.93
CA ALA A 126 -3.85 3.30 24.20
C ALA A 126 -4.68 3.97 25.32
N ASP A 127 -5.19 5.17 25.10
CA ASP A 127 -5.88 5.99 26.10
C ASP A 127 -7.40 6.15 25.86
N GLU A 128 -8.05 5.25 25.09
CA GLU A 128 -9.52 5.22 24.97
C GLU A 128 -10.14 4.01 25.65
#